data_36841395ae983c3b90ced2065c6c5f69
#
_entry.id   36841395ae983c3b90ced2065c6c5f69
#
_cell.length_a   1.000
_cell.length_b   1.000
_cell.length_c   1.000
_cell.angle_alpha   90.00
_cell.angle_beta   90.00
_cell.angle_gamma   90.00
#
_symmetry.space_group_name_H-M   'P 1'
#
loop_
_entity.id
_entity.type
_entity.pdbx_description
1 polymer ?
#
loop_
_entity_poly.entity_id
_entity_poly.type
_entity_poly.pdbx_seq_one_letter_code
_entity_poly.pdbx_strand_id
1 'polypeptide(L)' 'MNTADVEQRETVEEDILDWRFEQLLRVGYERRQARVLSRRREVDLHQAVDLVRRGCPHALALQILL' A
#
# COMPACT_ATOMS: atom_id res chain seq x y z
N MET A 1 -7.11 -11.78 -28.35
CA MET A 1 -6.79 -10.95 -27.19
C MET A 1 -6.15 -9.66 -27.64
N ASN A 2 -6.67 -8.53 -27.24
CA ASN A 2 -6.24 -7.23 -27.74
C ASN A 2 -5.10 -6.69 -26.87
N THR A 3 -4.03 -6.19 -27.51
CA THR A 3 -2.86 -5.65 -26.82
C THR A 3 -3.25 -4.49 -25.88
N ALA A 4 -4.27 -3.73 -26.26
CA ALA A 4 -4.77 -2.61 -25.47
C ALA A 4 -5.33 -3.05 -24.09
N ASP A 5 -5.93 -4.23 -24.02
CA ASP A 5 -6.46 -4.77 -22.75
C ASP A 5 -5.35 -5.10 -21.76
N VAL A 6 -4.20 -5.60 -22.26
CA VAL A 6 -3.05 -5.92 -21.42
C VAL A 6 -2.44 -4.62 -20.87
N GLU A 7 -2.30 -3.61 -21.71
CA GLU A 7 -1.77 -2.31 -21.31
C GLU A 7 -2.66 -1.64 -20.26
N GLN A 8 -3.99 -1.71 -20.40
CA GLN A 8 -4.93 -1.17 -19.44
C GLN A 8 -4.82 -1.86 -18.08
N ARG A 9 -4.64 -3.17 -18.04
CA ARG A 9 -4.47 -3.92 -16.79
C ARG A 9 -3.22 -3.49 -16.04
N GLU A 10 -2.10 -3.33 -16.74
CA GLU A 10 -0.85 -2.87 -16.15
C GLU A 10 -0.99 -1.47 -15.58
N THR A 11 -1.64 -0.56 -16.30
CA THR A 11 -1.88 0.80 -15.85
C THR A 11 -2.78 0.83 -14.61
N VAL A 12 -3.84 0.03 -14.60
CA VAL A 12 -4.76 -0.04 -13.44
C VAL A 12 -4.04 -0.57 -12.21
N GLU A 13 -3.21 -1.61 -12.35
CA GLU A 13 -2.44 -2.15 -11.24
C GLU A 13 -1.45 -1.14 -10.70
N GLU A 14 -0.75 -0.42 -11.58
CA GLU A 14 0.17 0.65 -11.17
C GLU A 14 -0.56 1.76 -10.44
N ASP A 15 -1.71 2.19 -10.93
CA ASP A 15 -2.52 3.23 -10.30
C ASP A 15 -2.99 2.81 -8.91
N ILE A 16 -3.38 1.56 -8.73
CA ILE A 16 -3.79 1.02 -7.43
C ILE A 16 -2.61 1.03 -6.46
N LEU A 17 -1.42 0.59 -6.90
CA LEU A 17 -0.22 0.58 -6.07
C LEU A 17 0.19 1.99 -5.68
N ASP A 18 0.14 2.94 -6.60
CA ASP A 18 0.45 4.34 -6.35
C ASP A 18 -0.53 4.94 -5.35
N TRP A 19 -1.82 4.64 -5.51
CA TRP A 19 -2.85 5.11 -4.59
C TRP A 19 -2.62 4.55 -3.17
N ARG A 20 -2.33 3.26 -3.05
CA ARG A 20 -2.03 2.63 -1.76
C ARG A 20 -0.81 3.29 -1.11
N PHE A 21 0.23 3.52 -1.89
CA PHE A 21 1.45 4.18 -1.43
C PHE A 21 1.14 5.57 -0.86
N GLU A 22 0.36 6.36 -1.58
CA GLU A 22 -0.04 7.70 -1.12
C GLU A 22 -0.83 7.65 0.17
N GLN A 23 -1.78 6.71 0.30
CA GLN A 23 -2.58 6.56 1.51
C GLN A 23 -1.70 6.25 2.73
N LEU A 24 -0.70 5.40 2.55
CA LEU A 24 0.23 5.05 3.61
C LEU A 24 1.09 6.24 4.02
N LEU A 25 1.56 7.03 3.05
CA LEU A 25 2.30 8.25 3.34
C LEU A 25 1.47 9.25 4.14
N ARG A 26 0.18 9.38 3.84
CA ARG A 26 -0.72 10.31 4.53
C ARG A 26 -0.87 9.99 6.00
N VAL A 27 -0.78 8.74 6.40
CA VAL A 27 -0.86 8.35 7.81
C VAL A 27 0.52 8.28 8.46
N GLY A 28 1.57 8.75 7.79
CA GLY A 28 2.87 8.95 8.39
C GLY A 28 3.87 7.83 8.22
N TYR A 29 3.58 6.80 7.44
CA TYR A 29 4.59 5.80 7.12
C TYR A 29 5.73 6.46 6.34
N GLU A 30 6.97 6.05 6.61
CA GLU A 30 8.11 6.49 5.83
C GLU A 30 8.00 5.96 4.40
N ARG A 31 8.61 6.67 3.47
CA ARG A 31 8.56 6.33 2.04
C ARG A 31 8.94 4.87 1.78
N ARG A 32 10.00 4.40 2.44
CA ARG A 32 10.47 3.02 2.30
C ARG A 32 9.44 2.02 2.83
N GLN A 33 8.87 2.30 3.99
CA GLN A 33 7.83 1.47 4.61
C GLN A 33 6.57 1.42 3.74
N ALA A 34 6.13 2.57 3.28
CA ALA A 34 4.94 2.67 2.42
C ALA A 34 5.13 1.90 1.11
N ARG A 35 6.34 1.94 0.56
CA ARG A 35 6.64 1.22 -0.68
C ARG A 35 6.54 -0.29 -0.49
N VAL A 36 7.11 -0.81 0.59
CA VAL A 36 7.04 -2.25 0.90
C VAL A 36 5.60 -2.67 1.11
N LEU A 37 4.85 -1.94 1.95
CA LEU A 37 3.46 -2.29 2.26
C LEU A 37 2.55 -2.19 1.05
N SER A 38 2.72 -1.18 0.21
CA SER A 38 1.86 -0.98 -0.97
C SER A 38 1.99 -2.10 -1.99
N ARG A 39 3.16 -2.74 -2.08
CA ARG A 39 3.44 -3.79 -3.04
C ARG A 39 3.10 -5.19 -2.55
N ARG A 40 2.83 -5.35 -1.26
CA ARG A 40 2.44 -6.63 -0.68
C ARG A 40 0.95 -6.81 -0.77
N ARG A 41 0.49 -7.73 -1.63
CA ARG A 41 -0.94 -7.97 -1.86
C ARG A 41 -1.66 -8.49 -0.63
N GLU A 42 -0.96 -9.27 0.20
CA GLU A 42 -1.50 -9.82 1.44
C GLU A 42 -1.72 -8.77 2.52
N VAL A 43 -1.14 -7.60 2.38
CA VAL A 43 -1.31 -6.51 3.35
C VAL A 43 -2.61 -5.78 3.07
N ASP A 44 -3.48 -5.74 4.07
CA ASP A 44 -4.73 -4.98 4.02
C ASP A 44 -4.43 -3.51 4.30
N LEU A 45 -4.74 -2.65 3.33
CA LEU A 45 -4.52 -1.20 3.46
C LEU A 45 -5.32 -0.61 4.63
N HIS A 46 -6.56 -1.05 4.82
CA HIS A 46 -7.39 -0.57 5.92
C HIS A 46 -6.78 -0.90 7.27
N GLN A 47 -6.23 -2.11 7.41
CA GLN A 47 -5.55 -2.54 8.62
C GLN A 47 -4.30 -1.70 8.86
N ALA A 48 -3.51 -1.47 7.82
CA ALA A 48 -2.29 -0.66 7.92
C ALA A 48 -2.58 0.76 8.39
N VAL A 49 -3.63 1.37 7.87
CA VAL A 49 -4.07 2.72 8.26
C VAL A 49 -4.64 2.71 9.67
N ASP A 50 -5.49 1.74 9.97
CA ASP A 50 -6.20 1.63 11.25
C ASP A 50 -5.25 1.45 12.42
N LEU A 51 -4.22 0.61 12.26
CA LEU A 51 -3.20 0.39 13.30
C LEU A 51 -2.56 1.72 13.73
N VAL A 52 -2.15 2.52 12.76
CA VAL A 52 -1.49 3.80 13.04
C VAL A 52 -2.48 4.81 13.66
N ARG A 53 -3.71 4.84 13.17
CA ARG A 53 -4.75 5.72 13.73
C ARG A 53 -5.09 5.38 15.17
N ARG A 54 -4.93 4.13 15.56
CA ARG A 54 -5.14 3.66 16.95
C ARG A 54 -3.93 3.93 17.83
N GLY A 55 -2.88 4.53 17.30
CA GLY A 55 -1.69 4.89 18.06
C GLY A 55 -0.55 3.87 17.99
N CYS A 56 -0.65 2.87 17.13
CA CYS A 56 0.42 1.90 16.94
C CYS A 56 1.62 2.58 16.25
N PRO A 57 2.84 2.46 16.80
CA PRO A 57 4.02 2.98 16.12
C PRO A 57 4.20 2.32 14.75
N HIS A 58 4.66 3.08 13.77
CA HIS A 58 4.79 2.60 12.39
C HIS A 58 5.69 1.36 12.29
N ALA A 59 6.80 1.33 13.03
CA ALA A 59 7.71 0.19 13.02
C ALA A 59 7.03 -1.08 13.55
N LEU A 60 6.20 -0.95 14.59
CA LEU A 60 5.46 -2.08 15.13
C LEU A 60 4.36 -2.53 14.17
N ALA A 61 3.69 -1.58 13.53
CA ALA A 61 2.68 -1.90 12.51
C ALA A 61 3.28 -2.73 11.38
N LEU A 62 4.49 -2.41 10.94
CA LEU A 62 5.21 -3.20 9.94
C LEU A 62 5.41 -4.64 10.40
N GLN A 63 5.81 -4.85 11.65
CA GLN A 63 6.01 -6.18 12.20
C GLN A 63 4.71 -6.98 12.24
N ILE A 64 3.59 -6.33 12.53
CA ILE A 64 2.29 -6.98 12.56
C ILE A 64 1.83 -7.35 11.15
N LEU A 65 2.04 -6.46 10.19
CA LEU A 65 1.55 -6.62 8.82
C LEU A 65 2.42 -7.54 7.96
N LEU A 66 3.69 -7.59 8.21
CA LEU A 66 4.65 -8.40 7.46
C LEU A 66 5.01 -9.67 8.20
#